data_67ddea9ea74ced42534d4a8d14c2108f
#
_entry.id   67ddea9ea74ced42534d4a8d14c2108f
#
_cell.length_a   1.000
_cell.length_b   1.000
_cell.length_c   1.000
_cell.angle_alpha   90.00
_cell.angle_beta   90.00
_cell.angle_gamma   90.00
#
_symmetry.space_group_name_H-M   'P 1'
#
loop_
_entity.id
_entity.type
_entity.pdbx_description
1 polymer ?
#
loop_
_entity_poly.entity_id
_entity_poly.type
_entity_poly.pdbx_seq_one_letter_code
_entity_poly.pdbx_strand_id
1 'polypeptide(L)'
;MIYRDFKGLKLSALGFGTMRLPVKNGVYSDIDEEKVAEMFSYAIAHGVNYFDTAWGYHEGNSEIAVGKALSAYPRDSFYLATKFPGYDLSNMGKVEEIFEAQLKKCGVGYFDFYLIHNVCEMNIDAYLNEEKYGTVTYLKKQRENGRIKYLGFSAHGDLGVMRRFLDAYGKDMEFCQLQINYLDWSFQNAKGKVALLDEWHIPVWVMELLRGGKLA
;
A
#
# COMPACT_ATOMS: atom_id res chain seq x y z
N MET A 1 -8.52 18.64 9.33
CA MET A 1 -7.48 17.63 8.98
C MET A 1 -6.09 18.29 9.04
N ILE A 2 -5.07 17.55 9.52
CA ILE A 2 -3.67 17.95 9.41
C ILE A 2 -3.12 17.35 8.11
N TYR A 3 -2.35 18.13 7.36
CA TYR A 3 -1.70 17.68 6.13
C TYR A 3 -0.19 17.64 6.28
N ARG A 4 0.46 16.73 5.56
CA ARG A 4 1.91 16.58 5.48
C ARG A 4 2.36 16.75 4.03
N ASP A 5 3.50 17.41 3.87
CA ASP A 5 4.11 17.54 2.55
C ASP A 5 4.83 16.25 2.16
N PHE A 6 4.55 15.78 0.96
CA PHE A 6 5.29 14.71 0.31
C PHE A 6 5.54 15.07 -1.14
N LYS A 7 6.78 15.42 -1.48
CA LYS A 7 7.19 15.79 -2.86
C LYS A 7 6.25 16.79 -3.54
N GLY A 8 5.79 17.79 -2.80
CA GLY A 8 4.87 18.81 -3.28
C GLY A 8 3.38 18.46 -3.17
N LEU A 9 3.03 17.24 -2.77
CA LEU A 9 1.66 16.85 -2.47
C LEU A 9 1.30 17.21 -1.02
N LYS A 10 0.05 17.59 -0.79
CA LYS A 10 -0.53 17.78 0.55
C LYS A 10 -1.34 16.54 0.90
N LEU A 11 -0.72 15.59 1.60
CA LEU A 11 -1.38 14.35 2.04
C LEU A 11 -2.00 14.55 3.42
N SER A 12 -3.23 14.07 3.61
CA SER A 12 -3.82 14.00 4.95
C SER A 12 -2.96 13.13 5.86
N ALA A 13 -2.67 13.61 7.08
CA ALA A 13 -1.89 12.86 8.05
C ALA A 13 -2.57 11.54 8.46
N LEU A 14 -3.90 11.47 8.33
CA LEU A 14 -4.68 10.24 8.46
C LEU A 14 -4.99 9.70 7.07
N GLY A 15 -4.50 8.51 6.76
CA GLY A 15 -4.89 7.73 5.59
C GLY A 15 -6.06 6.79 5.91
N PHE A 16 -6.89 6.50 4.91
CA PHE A 16 -8.01 5.56 5.02
C PHE A 16 -7.57 4.18 4.49
N GLY A 17 -7.27 3.25 5.40
CA GLY A 17 -6.94 1.86 5.06
C GLY A 17 -8.20 1.00 4.91
N THR A 18 -8.18 0.08 3.96
CA THR A 18 -9.36 -0.73 3.59
C THR A 18 -9.22 -2.23 3.86
N MET A 19 -8.27 -2.62 4.69
CA MET A 19 -8.08 -4.03 5.09
C MET A 19 -9.23 -4.56 5.95
N ARG A 20 -9.96 -3.67 6.64
CA ARG A 20 -11.05 -4.02 7.58
C ARG A 20 -12.29 -3.18 7.30
N LEU A 21 -12.78 -3.25 6.06
CA LEU A 21 -14.05 -2.62 5.69
C LEU A 21 -15.22 -3.33 6.39
N PRO A 22 -16.35 -2.65 6.63
CA PRO A 22 -17.55 -3.29 7.14
C PRO A 22 -18.03 -4.38 6.20
N VAL A 23 -18.47 -5.50 6.79
CA VAL A 23 -18.94 -6.67 6.04
C VAL A 23 -20.35 -7.06 6.48
N LYS A 24 -21.10 -7.74 5.60
CA LYS A 24 -22.42 -8.26 5.90
C LYS A 24 -22.31 -9.64 6.56
N ASN A 25 -23.10 -9.87 7.59
CA ASN A 25 -23.22 -11.18 8.26
C ASN A 25 -21.88 -11.79 8.74
N GLY A 26 -20.84 -10.97 8.96
CA GLY A 26 -19.51 -11.44 9.36
C GLY A 26 -18.74 -12.19 8.28
N VAL A 27 -19.19 -12.17 7.02
CA VAL A 27 -18.50 -12.79 5.89
C VAL A 27 -17.45 -11.84 5.32
N TYR A 28 -16.18 -12.19 5.45
CA TYR A 28 -15.05 -11.31 5.13
C TYR A 28 -15.04 -10.81 3.68
N SER A 29 -15.47 -11.62 2.72
CA SER A 29 -15.56 -11.23 1.31
C SER A 29 -16.83 -10.44 0.96
N ASP A 30 -17.87 -10.44 1.82
CA ASP A 30 -19.14 -9.74 1.58
C ASP A 30 -19.12 -8.32 2.18
N ILE A 31 -18.50 -7.40 1.46
CA ILE A 31 -18.37 -6.01 1.89
C ILE A 31 -19.73 -5.31 1.90
N ASP A 32 -20.03 -4.59 2.97
CA ASP A 32 -21.19 -3.69 3.05
C ASP A 32 -20.91 -2.39 2.30
N GLU A 33 -21.14 -2.42 0.98
CA GLU A 33 -20.81 -1.30 0.08
C GLU A 33 -21.52 0.01 0.47
N GLU A 34 -22.73 -0.05 1.04
CA GLU A 34 -23.45 1.15 1.49
C GLU A 34 -22.72 1.82 2.65
N LYS A 35 -22.35 1.06 3.67
CA LYS A 35 -21.54 1.58 4.78
C LYS A 35 -20.17 2.06 4.34
N VAL A 36 -19.54 1.38 3.40
CA VAL A 36 -18.25 1.83 2.81
C VAL A 36 -18.45 3.19 2.15
N ALA A 37 -19.48 3.37 1.34
CA ALA A 37 -19.76 4.67 0.68
C ALA A 37 -19.99 5.78 1.71
N GLU A 38 -20.75 5.53 2.79
CA GLU A 38 -20.95 6.47 3.89
C GLU A 38 -19.63 6.84 4.58
N MET A 39 -18.79 5.84 4.90
CA MET A 39 -17.48 6.05 5.55
C MET A 39 -16.55 6.87 4.67
N PHE A 40 -16.50 6.60 3.36
CA PHE A 40 -15.68 7.36 2.40
C PHE A 40 -16.18 8.80 2.29
N SER A 41 -17.50 9.00 2.15
CA SER A 41 -18.11 10.33 2.12
C SER A 41 -17.74 11.13 3.37
N TYR A 42 -17.88 10.53 4.54
CA TYR A 42 -17.53 11.16 5.81
C TYR A 42 -16.04 11.52 5.86
N ALA A 43 -15.16 10.57 5.50
CA ALA A 43 -13.71 10.78 5.52
C ALA A 43 -13.28 11.93 4.59
N ILE A 44 -13.79 11.94 3.34
CA ILE A 44 -13.49 12.98 2.35
C ILE A 44 -14.00 14.35 2.84
N ALA A 45 -15.23 14.41 3.34
CA ALA A 45 -15.81 15.65 3.88
C ALA A 45 -15.01 16.22 5.06
N HIS A 46 -14.25 15.37 5.78
CA HIS A 46 -13.36 15.77 6.89
C HIS A 46 -11.91 15.92 6.46
N GLY A 47 -11.63 15.90 5.15
CA GLY A 47 -10.34 16.22 4.56
C GLY A 47 -9.35 15.04 4.46
N VAL A 48 -9.81 13.80 4.60
CA VAL A 48 -8.99 12.63 4.22
C VAL A 48 -8.90 12.59 2.70
N ASN A 49 -7.68 12.50 2.19
CA ASN A 49 -7.44 12.45 0.74
C ASN A 49 -6.52 11.31 0.31
N TYR A 50 -6.09 10.43 1.22
CA TYR A 50 -5.27 9.26 0.93
C TYR A 50 -6.02 7.98 1.28
N PHE A 51 -6.18 7.09 0.30
CA PHE A 51 -6.91 5.82 0.41
C PHE A 51 -5.98 4.67 0.04
N ASP A 52 -5.96 3.63 0.89
CA ASP A 52 -5.03 2.50 0.79
C ASP A 52 -5.78 1.18 0.73
N THR A 53 -5.57 0.44 -0.34
CA THR A 53 -6.10 -0.91 -0.56
C THR A 53 -5.01 -1.91 -0.92
N ALA A 54 -5.36 -3.16 -1.18
CA ALA A 54 -4.47 -4.18 -1.71
C ALA A 54 -5.24 -5.32 -2.36
N TRP A 55 -4.55 -6.06 -3.25
CA TRP A 55 -5.07 -7.17 -4.04
C TRP A 55 -5.86 -8.21 -3.23
N GLY A 56 -5.31 -8.66 -2.09
CA GLY A 56 -5.92 -9.74 -1.31
C GLY A 56 -6.90 -9.30 -0.23
N TYR A 57 -7.10 -8.01 -0.03
CA TYR A 57 -8.03 -7.54 1.00
C TYR A 57 -9.46 -7.93 0.65
N HIS A 58 -10.19 -8.48 1.63
CA HIS A 58 -11.54 -8.99 1.45
C HIS A 58 -11.66 -10.00 0.30
N GLU A 59 -10.68 -10.92 0.22
CA GLU A 59 -10.62 -11.94 -0.85
C GLU A 59 -10.63 -11.34 -2.27
N GLY A 60 -10.03 -10.15 -2.42
CA GLY A 60 -9.91 -9.42 -3.68
C GLY A 60 -11.04 -8.44 -3.99
N ASN A 61 -12.02 -8.29 -3.08
CA ASN A 61 -13.17 -7.40 -3.27
C ASN A 61 -12.92 -5.96 -2.78
N SER A 62 -11.86 -5.73 -1.98
CA SER A 62 -11.58 -4.38 -1.46
C SER A 62 -11.30 -3.38 -2.58
N GLU A 63 -10.50 -3.71 -3.58
CA GLU A 63 -10.20 -2.83 -4.71
C GLU A 63 -11.46 -2.44 -5.49
N ILE A 64 -12.40 -3.37 -5.64
CA ILE A 64 -13.69 -3.11 -6.31
C ILE A 64 -14.55 -2.15 -5.48
N ALA A 65 -14.67 -2.40 -4.17
CA ALA A 65 -15.46 -1.56 -3.27
C ALA A 65 -14.87 -0.13 -3.18
N VAL A 66 -13.54 -0.02 -3.10
CA VAL A 66 -12.84 1.27 -3.12
C VAL A 66 -13.07 2.01 -4.43
N GLY A 67 -12.93 1.33 -5.57
CA GLY A 67 -13.19 1.92 -6.89
C GLY A 67 -14.61 2.45 -7.01
N LYS A 68 -15.61 1.68 -6.58
CA LYS A 68 -17.03 2.11 -6.53
C LYS A 68 -17.22 3.34 -5.63
N ALA A 69 -16.68 3.32 -4.41
CA ALA A 69 -16.84 4.42 -3.46
C ALA A 69 -16.19 5.71 -3.95
N LEU A 70 -15.01 5.62 -4.57
CA LEU A 70 -14.26 6.78 -5.08
C LEU A 70 -14.78 7.28 -6.43
N SER A 71 -15.53 6.48 -7.20
CA SER A 71 -16.07 6.91 -8.51
C SER A 71 -17.02 8.10 -8.44
N ALA A 72 -17.57 8.39 -7.26
CA ALA A 72 -18.43 9.56 -7.00
C ALA A 72 -17.64 10.88 -6.91
N TYR A 73 -16.30 10.84 -6.90
CA TYR A 73 -15.44 12.00 -6.67
C TYR A 73 -14.50 12.24 -7.86
N PRO A 74 -14.11 13.50 -8.13
CA PRO A 74 -13.11 13.79 -9.15
C PRO A 74 -11.80 13.04 -8.86
N ARG A 75 -11.19 12.44 -9.90
CA ARG A 75 -9.99 11.60 -9.75
C ARG A 75 -8.80 12.34 -9.13
N ASP A 76 -8.69 13.62 -9.35
CA ASP A 76 -7.65 14.51 -8.84
C ASP A 76 -7.91 15.02 -7.40
N SER A 77 -9.06 14.70 -6.82
CA SER A 77 -9.42 15.11 -5.44
C SER A 77 -8.91 14.13 -4.37
N PHE A 78 -8.37 12.99 -4.76
CA PHE A 78 -7.85 11.98 -3.83
C PHE A 78 -6.62 11.27 -4.37
N TYR A 79 -5.87 10.66 -3.48
CA TYR A 79 -4.73 9.80 -3.77
C TYR A 79 -5.06 8.36 -3.45
N LEU A 80 -4.82 7.46 -4.41
CA LEU A 80 -5.12 6.04 -4.29
C LEU A 80 -3.84 5.21 -4.29
N ALA A 81 -3.73 4.32 -3.31
CA ALA A 81 -2.66 3.35 -3.17
C ALA A 81 -3.19 1.92 -3.30
N THR A 82 -2.46 1.08 -4.04
CA THR A 82 -2.59 -0.38 -3.99
C THR A 82 -1.22 -1.06 -4.04
N LYS A 83 -1.18 -2.39 -3.99
CA LYS A 83 0.06 -3.12 -3.74
C LYS A 83 0.14 -4.38 -4.59
N PHE A 84 1.34 -4.70 -5.11
CA PHE A 84 1.62 -5.97 -5.77
C PHE A 84 1.70 -7.11 -4.74
N PRO A 85 0.92 -8.19 -4.88
CA PRO A 85 0.76 -9.23 -3.86
C PRO A 85 1.86 -10.29 -3.85
N GLY A 86 3.13 -9.90 -3.76
CA GLY A 86 4.27 -10.82 -3.77
C GLY A 86 4.44 -11.64 -2.48
N TYR A 87 3.55 -11.51 -1.50
CA TYR A 87 3.45 -12.42 -0.36
C TYR A 87 2.93 -13.80 -0.77
N ASP A 88 2.25 -13.91 -1.89
CA ASP A 88 1.91 -15.15 -2.55
C ASP A 88 2.85 -15.34 -3.74
N LEU A 89 3.79 -16.28 -3.63
CA LEU A 89 4.81 -16.52 -4.65
C LEU A 89 4.22 -16.98 -5.99
N SER A 90 2.98 -17.46 -6.03
CA SER A 90 2.30 -17.80 -7.28
C SER A 90 1.97 -16.59 -8.16
N ASN A 91 2.03 -15.39 -7.59
CA ASN A 91 1.85 -14.11 -8.28
C ASN A 91 3.14 -13.60 -8.94
N MET A 92 4.31 -14.13 -8.54
CA MET A 92 5.58 -13.75 -9.14
C MET A 92 5.60 -14.12 -10.62
N GLY A 93 6.03 -13.18 -11.48
CA GLY A 93 5.96 -13.32 -12.93
C GLY A 93 4.61 -12.94 -13.57
N LYS A 94 3.60 -12.57 -12.77
CA LYS A 94 2.28 -12.11 -13.24
C LYS A 94 2.04 -10.60 -12.98
N VAL A 95 3.10 -9.84 -12.80
CA VAL A 95 3.01 -8.44 -12.37
C VAL A 95 2.18 -7.59 -13.33
N GLU A 96 2.32 -7.80 -14.64
CA GLU A 96 1.55 -7.10 -15.66
C GLU A 96 0.06 -7.43 -15.57
N GLU A 97 -0.29 -8.72 -15.55
CA GLU A 97 -1.67 -9.18 -15.42
C GLU A 97 -2.36 -8.61 -14.18
N ILE A 98 -1.66 -8.68 -13.03
CA ILE A 98 -2.17 -8.18 -11.75
C ILE A 98 -2.35 -6.67 -11.78
N PHE A 99 -1.36 -5.92 -12.29
CA PHE A 99 -1.42 -4.47 -12.38
C PHE A 99 -2.59 -3.98 -13.23
N GLU A 100 -2.81 -4.59 -14.40
CA GLU A 100 -3.95 -4.27 -15.27
C GLU A 100 -5.29 -4.63 -14.60
N ALA A 101 -5.35 -5.78 -13.94
CA ALA A 101 -6.55 -6.17 -13.19
C ALA A 101 -6.86 -5.20 -12.04
N GLN A 102 -5.84 -4.70 -11.33
CA GLN A 102 -6.00 -3.73 -10.26
C GLN A 102 -6.55 -2.38 -10.76
N LEU A 103 -6.02 -1.87 -11.87
CA LEU A 103 -6.55 -0.67 -12.51
C LEU A 103 -8.03 -0.83 -12.86
N LYS A 104 -8.39 -1.99 -13.44
CA LYS A 104 -9.78 -2.32 -13.78
C LYS A 104 -10.67 -2.42 -12.54
N LYS A 105 -10.23 -3.11 -11.50
CA LYS A 105 -10.98 -3.25 -10.22
C LYS A 105 -11.23 -1.90 -9.57
N CYS A 106 -10.21 -1.05 -9.52
CA CYS A 106 -10.31 0.28 -8.93
C CYS A 106 -10.99 1.30 -9.85
N GLY A 107 -11.21 0.98 -11.14
CA GLY A 107 -11.83 1.89 -12.11
C GLY A 107 -10.98 3.13 -12.42
N VAL A 108 -9.65 3.02 -12.39
CA VAL A 108 -8.72 4.14 -12.57
C VAL A 108 -7.71 3.89 -13.69
N GLY A 109 -7.17 4.96 -14.27
CA GLY A 109 -6.13 4.88 -15.31
C GLY A 109 -4.70 4.87 -14.74
N TYR A 110 -4.52 5.23 -13.48
CA TYR A 110 -3.23 5.27 -12.79
C TYR A 110 -3.42 5.18 -11.28
N PHE A 111 -2.36 4.76 -10.59
CA PHE A 111 -2.26 4.84 -9.13
C PHE A 111 -1.33 6.00 -8.73
N ASP A 112 -1.73 6.75 -7.70
CA ASP A 112 -0.83 7.76 -7.13
C ASP A 112 0.32 7.10 -6.39
N PHE A 113 0.03 6.02 -5.66
CA PHE A 113 0.99 5.28 -4.89
C PHE A 113 0.86 3.79 -5.19
N TYR A 114 1.97 3.15 -5.46
CA TYR A 114 1.99 1.71 -5.68
C TYR A 114 3.09 1.07 -4.84
N LEU A 115 2.78 -0.02 -4.16
CA LEU A 115 3.72 -0.66 -3.25
C LEU A 115 4.09 -2.08 -3.68
N ILE A 116 5.34 -2.43 -3.49
CA ILE A 116 5.79 -3.81 -3.41
C ILE A 116 5.34 -4.33 -2.04
N HIS A 117 4.39 -5.27 -2.01
CA HIS A 117 3.67 -5.64 -0.79
C HIS A 117 4.44 -6.64 0.06
N ASN A 118 4.57 -6.34 1.35
CA ASN A 118 4.99 -7.28 2.37
C ASN A 118 6.38 -7.89 2.09
N VAL A 119 7.39 -7.04 1.89
CA VAL A 119 8.78 -7.52 1.77
C VAL A 119 9.16 -8.24 3.07
N CYS A 120 9.45 -9.54 2.98
CA CYS A 120 9.75 -10.40 4.11
C CYS A 120 10.63 -11.59 3.69
N GLU A 121 10.98 -12.44 4.66
CA GLU A 121 11.87 -13.60 4.49
C GLU A 121 11.37 -14.58 3.42
N MET A 122 10.04 -14.71 3.27
CA MET A 122 9.44 -15.65 2.33
C MET A 122 9.56 -15.24 0.87
N ASN A 123 9.69 -13.93 0.58
CA ASN A 123 9.58 -13.43 -0.79
C ASN A 123 10.79 -12.60 -1.26
N ILE A 124 11.72 -12.27 -0.39
CA ILE A 124 12.87 -11.43 -0.75
C ILE A 124 13.68 -12.02 -1.91
N ASP A 125 13.93 -13.32 -1.92
CA ASP A 125 14.71 -13.98 -2.98
C ASP A 125 13.97 -13.92 -4.33
N ALA A 126 12.65 -13.99 -4.31
CA ALA A 126 11.84 -13.85 -5.52
C ALA A 126 11.85 -12.41 -6.03
N TYR A 127 11.74 -11.40 -5.16
CA TYR A 127 11.86 -10.00 -5.57
C TYR A 127 13.25 -9.66 -6.11
N LEU A 128 14.31 -10.28 -5.60
CA LEU A 128 15.67 -10.07 -6.10
C LEU A 128 15.96 -10.81 -7.40
N ASN A 129 15.12 -11.76 -7.81
CA ASN A 129 15.28 -12.53 -9.05
C ASN A 129 14.57 -11.85 -10.23
N GLU A 130 15.07 -10.68 -10.63
CA GLU A 130 14.52 -9.89 -11.74
C GLU A 130 14.64 -10.60 -13.11
N GLU A 131 15.68 -11.41 -13.29
CA GLU A 131 15.87 -12.20 -14.52
C GLU A 131 14.68 -13.14 -14.75
N LYS A 132 14.17 -13.74 -13.68
CA LYS A 132 13.04 -14.69 -13.75
C LYS A 132 11.68 -14.01 -13.74
N TYR A 133 11.51 -12.97 -12.92
CA TYR A 133 10.18 -12.45 -12.60
C TYR A 133 9.93 -11.04 -13.13
N GLY A 134 10.95 -10.19 -13.27
CA GLY A 134 10.85 -8.85 -13.82
C GLY A 134 9.93 -7.90 -13.04
N THR A 135 9.62 -8.23 -11.77
CA THR A 135 8.56 -7.55 -11.01
C THR A 135 8.86 -6.08 -10.77
N VAL A 136 10.04 -5.77 -10.23
CA VAL A 136 10.39 -4.38 -9.89
C VAL A 136 10.68 -3.59 -11.16
N THR A 137 11.32 -4.23 -12.14
CA THR A 137 11.59 -3.64 -13.47
C THR A 137 10.28 -3.22 -14.15
N TYR A 138 9.25 -4.08 -14.15
CA TYR A 138 7.94 -3.73 -14.72
C TYR A 138 7.30 -2.54 -14.00
N LEU A 139 7.28 -2.53 -12.66
CA LEU A 139 6.69 -1.45 -11.88
C LEU A 139 7.42 -0.11 -12.07
N LYS A 140 8.75 -0.13 -12.17
CA LYS A 140 9.55 1.06 -12.53
C LYS A 140 9.14 1.61 -13.89
N LYS A 141 8.97 0.74 -14.90
CA LYS A 141 8.49 1.14 -16.22
C LYS A 141 7.08 1.75 -16.16
N GLN A 142 6.17 1.23 -15.31
CA GLN A 142 4.85 1.84 -15.13
C GLN A 142 4.95 3.23 -14.47
N ARG A 143 5.92 3.45 -13.58
CA ARG A 143 6.22 4.78 -13.03
C ARG A 143 6.72 5.73 -14.12
N GLU A 144 7.65 5.33 -14.95
CA GLU A 144 8.17 6.11 -16.08
C GLU A 144 7.04 6.50 -17.07
N ASN A 145 6.12 5.58 -17.31
CA ASN A 145 4.94 5.80 -18.17
C ASN A 145 3.84 6.64 -17.50
N GLY A 146 4.01 7.04 -16.24
CA GLY A 146 3.05 7.85 -15.49
C GLY A 146 1.81 7.10 -14.98
N ARG A 147 1.78 5.78 -15.11
CA ARG A 147 0.68 4.94 -14.58
C ARG A 147 0.84 4.62 -13.08
N ILE A 148 2.04 4.81 -12.54
CA ILE A 148 2.35 4.90 -11.12
C ILE A 148 2.99 6.27 -10.91
N LYS A 149 2.51 7.06 -9.95
CA LYS A 149 3.13 8.35 -9.65
C LYS A 149 4.30 8.20 -8.68
N TYR A 150 4.11 7.40 -7.62
CA TYR A 150 5.11 7.13 -6.61
C TYR A 150 5.19 5.64 -6.31
N LEU A 151 6.40 5.08 -6.42
CA LEU A 151 6.67 3.67 -6.15
C LEU A 151 7.30 3.51 -4.77
N GLY A 152 6.76 2.62 -3.97
CA GLY A 152 7.26 2.31 -2.64
C GLY A 152 7.13 0.83 -2.31
N PHE A 153 7.30 0.51 -1.04
CA PHE A 153 7.13 -0.86 -0.55
C PHE A 153 6.55 -0.89 0.86
N SER A 154 6.02 -2.03 1.27
CA SER A 154 5.72 -2.31 2.67
C SER A 154 6.59 -3.45 3.15
N ALA A 155 7.04 -3.38 4.42
CA ALA A 155 7.97 -4.36 4.96
C ALA A 155 7.47 -4.93 6.28
N HIS A 156 7.51 -6.26 6.37
CA HIS A 156 7.30 -7.01 7.61
C HIS A 156 8.52 -7.83 8.01
N GLY A 157 9.46 -8.07 7.08
CA GLY A 157 10.71 -8.79 7.32
C GLY A 157 11.63 -8.10 8.33
N ASP A 158 12.66 -8.78 8.73
CA ASP A 158 13.69 -8.26 9.63
C ASP A 158 14.61 -7.21 8.96
N LEU A 159 15.55 -6.65 9.70
CA LEU A 159 16.49 -5.66 9.19
C LEU A 159 17.38 -6.21 8.06
N GLY A 160 17.76 -7.49 8.12
CA GLY A 160 18.58 -8.13 7.09
C GLY A 160 17.85 -8.23 5.76
N VAL A 161 16.58 -8.62 5.81
CA VAL A 161 15.69 -8.65 4.64
C VAL A 161 15.49 -7.25 4.05
N MET A 162 15.19 -6.27 4.91
CA MET A 162 15.01 -4.88 4.46
C MET A 162 16.30 -4.32 3.83
N ARG A 163 17.47 -4.59 4.42
CA ARG A 163 18.76 -4.15 3.87
C ARG A 163 19.00 -4.76 2.49
N ARG A 164 18.79 -6.06 2.32
CA ARG A 164 18.90 -6.73 1.01
C ARG A 164 18.01 -6.09 -0.04
N PHE A 165 16.77 -5.78 0.32
CA PHE A 165 15.83 -5.12 -0.58
C PHE A 165 16.29 -3.70 -0.93
N LEU A 166 16.72 -2.92 0.06
CA LEU A 166 17.19 -1.55 -0.12
C LEU A 166 18.51 -1.49 -0.92
N ASP A 167 19.43 -2.41 -0.70
CA ASP A 167 20.68 -2.49 -1.46
C ASP A 167 20.41 -2.70 -2.96
N ALA A 168 19.34 -3.45 -3.30
CA ALA A 168 18.96 -3.69 -4.69
C ALA A 168 18.11 -2.55 -5.29
N TYR A 169 17.16 -2.03 -4.52
CA TYR A 169 16.09 -1.17 -5.07
C TYR A 169 15.87 0.14 -4.31
N GLY A 170 16.60 0.41 -3.24
CA GLY A 170 16.34 1.57 -2.37
C GLY A 170 16.35 2.91 -3.10
N LYS A 171 17.19 3.06 -4.11
CA LYS A 171 17.26 4.29 -4.96
C LYS A 171 16.00 4.52 -5.80
N ASP A 172 15.21 3.47 -6.02
CA ASP A 172 13.96 3.51 -6.79
C ASP A 172 12.73 3.69 -5.91
N MET A 173 12.87 3.49 -4.59
CA MET A 173 11.77 3.56 -3.63
C MET A 173 11.62 4.97 -3.07
N GLU A 174 10.39 5.47 -3.07
CA GLU A 174 10.09 6.84 -2.70
C GLU A 174 9.45 6.95 -1.31
N PHE A 175 8.94 5.84 -0.77
CA PHE A 175 8.37 5.73 0.58
C PHE A 175 8.32 4.27 1.02
N CYS A 176 8.22 4.06 2.33
CA CYS A 176 8.01 2.73 2.90
C CYS A 176 6.86 2.74 3.89
N GLN A 177 5.98 1.74 3.81
CA GLN A 177 4.91 1.53 4.77
C GLN A 177 5.35 0.51 5.82
N LEU A 178 5.40 0.93 7.09
CA LEU A 178 5.82 0.11 8.23
C LEU A 178 4.75 0.00 9.30
N GLN A 179 4.69 -1.15 9.94
CA GLN A 179 3.92 -1.33 11.17
C GLN A 179 4.63 -0.67 12.34
N ILE A 180 4.05 0.43 12.85
CA ILE A 180 4.60 1.19 13.97
C ILE A 180 3.50 1.52 14.96
N ASN A 181 3.72 1.12 16.20
CA ASN A 181 2.95 1.50 17.38
C ASN A 181 3.86 1.34 18.59
N TYR A 182 3.41 1.71 19.79
CA TYR A 182 4.26 1.68 21.00
C TYR A 182 4.74 0.27 21.36
N LEU A 183 3.99 -0.80 21.04
CA LEU A 183 4.39 -2.18 21.27
C LEU A 183 5.44 -2.63 20.26
N ASP A 184 5.16 -2.40 18.97
CA ASP A 184 6.01 -2.88 17.87
C ASP A 184 7.31 -2.06 17.74
N TRP A 185 7.38 -0.90 18.39
CA TRP A 185 8.62 -0.10 18.45
C TRP A 185 9.83 -0.92 18.91
N SER A 186 9.62 -1.78 19.91
CA SER A 186 10.64 -2.71 20.40
C SER A 186 10.40 -4.14 19.93
N PHE A 187 9.15 -4.63 19.99
CA PHE A 187 8.81 -6.04 19.72
C PHE A 187 9.14 -6.47 18.28
N GLN A 188 8.82 -5.65 17.27
CA GLN A 188 9.17 -5.89 15.87
C GLN A 188 10.38 -5.09 15.40
N ASN A 189 11.12 -4.50 16.33
CA ASN A 189 12.25 -3.63 16.02
C ASN A 189 11.92 -2.51 15.02
N ALA A 190 10.74 -1.90 15.15
CA ALA A 190 10.34 -0.80 14.28
C ALA A 190 11.35 0.36 14.37
N LYS A 191 11.94 0.61 15.56
CA LYS A 191 13.00 1.59 15.76
C LYS A 191 14.18 1.37 14.82
N GLY A 192 14.69 0.15 14.71
CA GLY A 192 15.80 -0.19 13.82
C GLY A 192 15.43 -0.07 12.35
N LYS A 193 14.20 -0.45 11.98
CA LYS A 193 13.69 -0.32 10.60
C LYS A 193 13.54 1.13 10.18
N VAL A 194 13.06 2.00 11.07
CA VAL A 194 13.00 3.46 10.82
C VAL A 194 14.40 4.03 10.64
N ALA A 195 15.35 3.70 11.50
CA ALA A 195 16.73 4.16 11.37
C ALA A 195 17.37 3.71 10.04
N LEU A 196 17.11 2.47 9.61
CA LEU A 196 17.58 1.99 8.32
C LEU A 196 16.99 2.78 7.14
N LEU A 197 15.70 3.10 7.19
CA LEU A 197 15.05 3.91 6.13
C LEU A 197 15.55 5.36 6.13
N ASP A 198 15.90 5.91 7.29
CA ASP A 198 16.50 7.24 7.40
C ASP A 198 17.89 7.29 6.74
N GLU A 199 18.71 6.24 6.87
CA GLU A 199 19.98 6.09 6.13
C GLU A 199 19.79 6.20 4.60
N TRP A 200 18.65 5.75 4.09
CA TRP A 200 18.28 5.77 2.67
C TRP A 200 17.44 7.01 2.28
N HIS A 201 17.16 7.90 3.22
CA HIS A 201 16.27 9.06 3.02
C HIS A 201 14.88 8.69 2.49
N ILE A 202 14.36 7.51 2.89
CA ILE A 202 13.05 7.02 2.50
C ILE A 202 12.04 7.34 3.62
N PRO A 203 11.03 8.19 3.36
CA PRO A 203 10.02 8.53 4.35
C PRO A 203 9.16 7.34 4.73
N VAL A 204 8.77 7.30 6.01
CA VAL A 204 7.98 6.22 6.59
C VAL A 204 6.51 6.60 6.66
N TRP A 205 5.65 5.73 6.16
CA TRP A 205 4.21 5.77 6.35
C TRP A 205 3.80 4.67 7.32
N VAL A 206 3.00 5.06 8.31
CA VAL A 206 2.70 4.18 9.44
C VAL A 206 1.42 3.39 9.16
N MET A 207 1.48 2.08 9.30
CA MET A 207 0.33 1.19 9.32
C MET A 207 0.17 0.52 10.68
N GLU A 208 -1.02 -0.03 10.95
CA GLU A 208 -1.32 -0.81 12.16
C GLU A 208 -1.11 -0.04 13.48
N LEU A 209 -1.39 1.26 13.49
CA LEU A 209 -1.26 2.12 14.68
C LEU A 209 -1.99 1.56 15.91
N LEU A 210 -3.18 1.00 15.69
CA LEU A 210 -4.03 0.41 16.73
C LEU A 210 -4.03 -1.13 16.70
N ARG A 211 -3.20 -1.76 15.86
CA ARG A 211 -3.13 -3.21 15.70
C ARG A 211 -4.50 -3.87 15.51
N GLY A 212 -5.31 -3.30 14.60
CA GLY A 212 -6.67 -3.77 14.35
C GLY A 212 -7.63 -3.53 15.52
N GLY A 213 -7.40 -2.48 16.31
CA GLY A 213 -8.20 -2.13 17.48
C GLY A 213 -7.73 -2.77 18.80
N LYS A 214 -6.68 -3.61 18.78
CA LYS A 214 -6.17 -4.26 20.00
C LYS A 214 -5.42 -3.30 20.94
N LEU A 215 -5.02 -2.14 20.43
CA LEU A 215 -4.29 -1.12 21.20
C LEU A 215 -5.16 0.14 21.43
N ALA A 216 -6.46 0.08 21.14
CA ALA A 216 -7.41 1.17 21.38
C ALA A 216 -7.95 1.14 22.82
#